data_46b7d75f5791499494ff11c56596e167
#
_entry.id   46b7d75f5791499494ff11c56596e167
#
_cell.length_a   1.000
_cell.length_b   1.000
_cell.length_c   1.000
_cell.angle_alpha   90.00
_cell.angle_beta   90.00
_cell.angle_gamma   90.00
#
_symmetry.space_group_name_H-M   'P 1'
#
loop_
_entity.id
_entity.type
_entity.pdbx_description
1 polymer ?
#
loop_
_entity_poly.entity_id
_entity_poly.type
_entity_poly.pdbx_seq_one_letter_code
_entity_poly.pdbx_strand_id
1 'polypeptide(L)'
;MSFEAAIRAFDLSLRAERNSSPETRRAYVSDVRQLAEFVAAGTAPGAVTAVRVRAFLASRHRDCDAASIGRKLSALRSFYGFLLREGACSMDPTATLSAPKAARRLPKPLGVDDCEALIERGGRVGATEGRREEERTLRDRALVELLYGAGLRVSELVALDVRDVDLRAREVRVWGKGGKERIVPLPSAAREALAAYLDARRHAGVLAEPLFSALRGRGARPAARTVRLGVRDVRRLLRTRQLQAGVADAVHPHRLRHSYATHLLDMGADLRSIQELLGHASLSTTQKYTAVSVEHLLRVYDAAHPRARLRTPKGGAR
;
A
#
# COMPACT_ATOMS: atom_id res chain seq x y z
N MET A 1 2.61 -14.58 34.87
CA MET A 1 2.33 -13.34 34.08
C MET A 1 0.97 -13.49 33.40
N SER A 2 0.10 -12.48 33.44
CA SER A 2 -1.18 -12.49 32.72
C SER A 2 -0.98 -12.29 31.22
N PHE A 3 -1.96 -12.72 30.38
CA PHE A 3 -1.92 -12.48 28.95
C PHE A 3 -1.79 -11.00 28.60
N GLU A 4 -2.51 -10.12 29.31
CA GLU A 4 -2.48 -8.69 29.04
C GLU A 4 -1.09 -8.08 29.32
N ALA A 5 -0.42 -8.50 30.40
CA ALA A 5 0.95 -8.07 30.71
C ALA A 5 1.94 -8.60 29.65
N ALA A 6 1.78 -9.86 29.23
CA ALA A 6 2.60 -10.49 28.21
C ALA A 6 2.45 -9.79 26.84
N ILE A 7 1.23 -9.44 26.45
CA ILE A 7 0.95 -8.74 25.18
C ILE A 7 1.56 -7.35 25.19
N ARG A 8 1.48 -6.61 26.30
CA ARG A 8 2.13 -5.28 26.41
C ARG A 8 3.64 -5.37 26.26
N ALA A 9 4.27 -6.30 26.96
CA ALA A 9 5.72 -6.53 26.85
C ALA A 9 6.13 -6.96 25.44
N PHE A 10 5.36 -7.85 24.82
CA PHE A 10 5.58 -8.26 23.43
C PHE A 10 5.46 -7.11 22.44
N ASP A 11 4.47 -6.22 22.57
CA ASP A 11 4.35 -5.05 21.69
C ASP A 11 5.55 -4.11 21.81
N LEU A 12 6.09 -3.92 23.03
CA LEU A 12 7.30 -3.17 23.26
C LEU A 12 8.53 -3.82 22.60
N SER A 13 8.71 -5.14 22.75
CA SER A 13 9.79 -5.90 22.10
C SER A 13 9.71 -5.81 20.56
N LEU A 14 8.52 -5.94 19.98
CA LEU A 14 8.32 -5.77 18.54
C LEU A 14 8.72 -4.38 18.04
N ARG A 15 8.54 -3.36 18.88
CA ARG A 15 8.94 -1.97 18.57
C ARG A 15 10.44 -1.78 18.69
N ALA A 16 11.02 -2.19 19.81
CA ALA A 16 12.40 -1.88 20.18
C ALA A 16 13.42 -2.77 19.46
N GLU A 17 13.21 -4.10 19.51
CA GLU A 17 14.21 -5.06 19.04
C GLU A 17 14.06 -5.41 17.55
N ARG A 18 12.85 -5.49 17.04
CA ARG A 18 12.57 -5.95 15.67
C ARG A 18 12.25 -4.84 14.68
N ASN A 19 12.20 -3.59 15.13
CA ASN A 19 11.83 -2.44 14.30
C ASN A 19 10.63 -2.75 13.38
N SER A 20 9.63 -3.46 13.94
CA SER A 20 8.47 -3.93 13.19
C SER A 20 7.55 -2.76 12.82
N SER A 21 6.99 -2.80 11.62
CA SER A 21 6.06 -1.75 11.20
C SER A 21 4.86 -1.65 12.15
N PRO A 22 4.25 -0.45 12.31
CA PRO A 22 3.05 -0.29 13.13
C PRO A 22 1.91 -1.23 12.72
N GLU A 23 1.79 -1.54 11.43
CA GLU A 23 0.80 -2.48 10.89
C GLU A 23 1.08 -3.91 11.33
N THR A 24 2.34 -4.36 11.24
CA THR A 24 2.76 -5.69 11.70
C THR A 24 2.51 -5.85 13.19
N ARG A 25 2.89 -4.85 13.99
CA ARG A 25 2.66 -4.84 15.43
C ARG A 25 1.18 -4.96 15.77
N ARG A 26 0.33 -4.10 15.15
CA ARG A 26 -1.13 -4.16 15.35
C ARG A 26 -1.72 -5.52 14.98
N ALA A 27 -1.28 -6.09 13.85
CA ALA A 27 -1.75 -7.40 13.40
C ALA A 27 -1.34 -8.51 14.38
N TYR A 28 -0.07 -8.53 14.80
CA TYR A 28 0.44 -9.56 15.72
C TYR A 28 -0.21 -9.46 17.10
N VAL A 29 -0.29 -8.26 17.66
CA VAL A 29 -0.98 -8.02 18.95
C VAL A 29 -2.45 -8.43 18.86
N SER A 30 -3.14 -8.11 17.79
CA SER A 30 -4.54 -8.52 17.57
C SER A 30 -4.68 -10.03 17.50
N ASP A 31 -3.77 -10.74 16.82
CA ASP A 31 -3.83 -12.19 16.70
C ASP A 31 -3.56 -12.89 18.04
N VAL A 32 -2.64 -12.36 18.86
CA VAL A 32 -2.37 -12.88 20.21
C VAL A 32 -3.56 -12.61 21.15
N ARG A 33 -4.21 -11.43 21.06
CA ARG A 33 -5.43 -11.15 21.83
C ARG A 33 -6.55 -12.12 21.50
N GLN A 34 -6.75 -12.45 20.24
CA GLN A 34 -7.76 -13.44 19.84
C GLN A 34 -7.48 -14.83 20.43
N LEU A 35 -6.21 -15.22 20.59
CA LEU A 35 -5.87 -16.44 21.33
C LEU A 35 -6.21 -16.29 22.81
N ALA A 36 -5.88 -15.16 23.44
CA ALA A 36 -6.19 -14.89 24.84
C ALA A 36 -7.70 -14.94 25.14
N GLU A 37 -8.51 -14.43 24.22
CA GLU A 37 -9.98 -14.48 24.30
C GLU A 37 -10.54 -15.91 24.08
N PHE A 38 -9.84 -16.74 23.31
CA PHE A 38 -10.25 -18.11 23.01
C PHE A 38 -9.96 -19.09 24.17
N VAL A 39 -8.91 -18.86 24.94
CA VAL A 39 -8.58 -19.68 26.10
C VAL A 39 -9.42 -19.29 27.32
N ALA A 40 -9.54 -20.22 28.30
CA ALA A 40 -10.33 -19.95 29.52
C ALA A 40 -9.78 -18.71 30.25
N ALA A 41 -10.69 -17.93 30.84
CA ALA A 41 -10.33 -16.77 31.64
C ALA A 41 -9.37 -17.18 32.78
N GLY A 42 -8.34 -16.35 33.00
CA GLY A 42 -7.31 -16.63 34.01
C GLY A 42 -6.19 -17.58 33.55
N THR A 43 -6.29 -18.19 32.37
CA THR A 43 -5.18 -19.01 31.83
C THR A 43 -3.92 -18.14 31.61
N ALA A 44 -2.80 -18.57 32.20
CA ALA A 44 -1.51 -17.93 31.92
C ALA A 44 -1.00 -18.31 30.51
N PRO A 45 -0.31 -17.42 29.79
CA PRO A 45 0.23 -17.73 28.46
C PRO A 45 1.09 -19.01 28.43
N GLY A 46 1.92 -19.25 29.47
CA GLY A 46 2.78 -20.43 29.57
C GLY A 46 2.03 -21.73 29.84
N ALA A 47 0.75 -21.67 30.21
CA ALA A 47 -0.10 -22.87 30.42
C ALA A 47 -0.87 -23.28 29.15
N VAL A 48 -0.76 -22.53 28.07
CA VAL A 48 -1.43 -22.85 26.79
C VAL A 48 -0.70 -23.99 26.10
N THR A 49 -1.42 -25.04 25.78
CA THR A 49 -0.90 -26.24 25.11
C THR A 49 -0.98 -26.16 23.59
N ALA A 50 -0.19 -26.97 22.87
CA ALA A 50 -0.25 -27.10 21.41
C ALA A 50 -1.68 -27.49 20.93
N VAL A 51 -2.39 -28.34 21.71
CA VAL A 51 -3.77 -28.72 21.40
C VAL A 51 -4.70 -27.50 21.42
N ARG A 52 -4.55 -26.60 22.39
CA ARG A 52 -5.34 -25.35 22.48
C ARG A 52 -5.04 -24.40 21.34
N VAL A 53 -3.77 -24.22 20.97
CA VAL A 53 -3.40 -23.38 19.82
C VAL A 53 -3.96 -23.97 18.52
N ARG A 54 -3.89 -25.30 18.35
CA ARG A 54 -4.49 -25.98 17.18
C ARG A 54 -5.99 -25.77 17.11
N ALA A 55 -6.71 -25.93 18.23
CA ALA A 55 -8.15 -25.69 18.32
C ALA A 55 -8.51 -24.24 17.99
N PHE A 56 -7.74 -23.27 18.50
CA PHE A 56 -7.89 -21.85 18.14
C PHE A 56 -7.76 -21.62 16.64
N LEU A 57 -6.66 -22.10 16.01
CA LEU A 57 -6.47 -21.94 14.57
C LEU A 57 -7.57 -22.62 13.76
N ALA A 58 -8.01 -23.82 14.18
CA ALA A 58 -9.11 -24.54 13.56
C ALA A 58 -10.44 -23.76 13.64
N SER A 59 -10.74 -23.13 14.77
CA SER A 59 -11.95 -22.29 14.91
C SER A 59 -11.99 -21.10 13.95
N ARG A 60 -10.82 -20.64 13.48
CA ARG A 60 -10.71 -19.50 12.54
C ARG A 60 -10.85 -19.88 11.07
N HIS A 61 -10.86 -21.18 10.74
CA HIS A 61 -11.02 -21.63 9.34
C HIS A 61 -12.35 -21.22 8.68
N ARG A 62 -13.38 -20.93 9.49
CA ARG A 62 -14.67 -20.47 8.95
C ARG A 62 -14.61 -19.02 8.44
N ASP A 63 -13.79 -18.18 9.08
CA ASP A 63 -13.77 -16.73 8.85
C ASP A 63 -12.47 -16.24 8.21
N CYS A 64 -11.48 -17.11 8.05
CA CYS A 64 -10.14 -16.75 7.58
C CYS A 64 -9.66 -17.69 6.48
N ASP A 65 -9.01 -17.11 5.47
CA ASP A 65 -8.28 -17.88 4.46
C ASP A 65 -6.96 -18.49 5.02
N ALA A 66 -6.36 -19.39 4.26
CA ALA A 66 -5.12 -20.08 4.64
C ALA A 66 -3.96 -19.10 4.91
N ALA A 67 -3.88 -17.98 4.16
CA ALA A 67 -2.84 -16.97 4.35
C ALA A 67 -3.01 -16.23 5.69
N SER A 68 -4.25 -15.90 6.06
CA SER A 68 -4.59 -15.29 7.35
C SER A 68 -4.28 -16.22 8.53
N ILE A 69 -4.57 -17.51 8.40
CA ILE A 69 -4.22 -18.51 9.42
C ILE A 69 -2.70 -18.66 9.53
N GLY A 70 -1.99 -18.67 8.39
CA GLY A 70 -0.51 -18.69 8.38
C GLY A 70 0.08 -17.48 9.09
N ARG A 71 -0.48 -16.27 8.87
CA ARG A 71 -0.07 -15.05 9.58
C ARG A 71 -0.34 -15.16 11.09
N LYS A 72 -1.52 -15.65 11.49
CA LYS A 72 -1.84 -15.88 12.91
C LYS A 72 -0.83 -16.82 13.56
N LEU A 73 -0.52 -17.94 12.94
CA LEU A 73 0.51 -18.86 13.44
C LEU A 73 1.88 -18.18 13.56
N SER A 74 2.26 -17.36 12.58
CA SER A 74 3.50 -16.58 12.64
C SER A 74 3.53 -15.58 13.80
N ALA A 75 2.40 -14.91 14.08
CA ALA A 75 2.25 -14.02 15.21
C ALA A 75 2.41 -14.76 16.55
N LEU A 76 1.76 -15.93 16.69
CA LEU A 76 1.87 -16.78 17.87
C LEU A 76 3.28 -17.32 18.07
N ARG A 77 3.96 -17.77 17.02
CA ARG A 77 5.38 -18.17 17.07
C ARG A 77 6.27 -17.03 17.55
N SER A 78 6.05 -15.84 17.03
CA SER A 78 6.78 -14.65 17.46
C SER A 78 6.55 -14.34 18.94
N PHE A 79 5.30 -14.46 19.40
CA PHE A 79 4.92 -14.25 20.80
C PHE A 79 5.52 -15.28 21.74
N TYR A 80 5.38 -16.57 21.45
CA TYR A 80 5.93 -17.64 22.30
C TYR A 80 7.46 -17.67 22.25
N GLY A 81 8.07 -17.35 21.10
CA GLY A 81 9.52 -17.15 21.02
C GLY A 81 10.01 -15.97 21.88
N PHE A 82 9.22 -14.91 22.01
CA PHE A 82 9.48 -13.83 22.97
C PHE A 82 9.35 -14.34 24.41
N LEU A 83 8.26 -15.02 24.78
CA LEU A 83 8.06 -15.52 26.13
C LEU A 83 9.13 -16.51 26.58
N LEU A 84 9.62 -17.34 25.67
CA LEU A 84 10.76 -18.25 25.96
C LEU A 84 12.03 -17.48 26.31
N ARG A 85 12.36 -16.45 25.55
CA ARG A 85 13.55 -15.60 25.82
C ARG A 85 13.47 -14.87 27.15
N GLU A 86 12.26 -14.42 27.52
CA GLU A 86 11.98 -13.77 28.80
C GLU A 86 11.85 -14.76 29.96
N GLY A 87 11.99 -16.06 29.74
CA GLY A 87 11.78 -17.09 30.77
C GLY A 87 10.36 -17.20 31.30
N ALA A 88 9.37 -16.60 30.59
CA ALA A 88 7.96 -16.56 31.00
C ALA A 88 7.16 -17.80 30.59
N CYS A 89 7.72 -18.69 29.78
CA CYS A 89 7.25 -20.04 29.51
C CYS A 89 8.44 -20.98 29.29
N SER A 90 8.23 -22.28 29.52
CA SER A 90 9.24 -23.32 29.36
C SER A 90 9.20 -24.04 28.01
N MET A 91 8.09 -23.90 27.25
CA MET A 91 7.89 -24.57 25.97
C MET A 91 7.14 -23.67 24.99
N ASP A 92 7.42 -23.83 23.70
CA ASP A 92 6.67 -23.20 22.62
C ASP A 92 5.53 -24.12 22.14
N PRO A 93 4.26 -23.79 22.44
CA PRO A 93 3.13 -24.60 22.00
C PRO A 93 2.88 -24.54 20.48
N THR A 94 3.60 -23.69 19.75
CA THR A 94 3.49 -23.57 18.29
C THR A 94 4.54 -24.37 17.53
N ALA A 95 5.54 -24.94 18.21
CA ALA A 95 6.71 -25.57 17.58
C ALA A 95 6.33 -26.70 16.61
N THR A 96 5.33 -27.52 16.96
CA THR A 96 4.89 -28.67 16.16
C THR A 96 3.78 -28.33 15.15
N LEU A 97 3.29 -27.09 15.11
CA LEU A 97 2.19 -26.69 14.24
C LEU A 97 2.72 -26.24 12.89
N SER A 98 2.14 -26.70 11.81
CA SER A 98 2.42 -26.22 10.45
C SER A 98 1.33 -25.29 9.94
N ALA A 99 1.73 -24.28 9.18
CA ALA A 99 0.76 -23.41 8.50
C ALA A 99 0.06 -24.20 7.38
N PRO A 100 -1.24 -23.97 7.15
CA PRO A 100 -1.90 -24.55 5.99
C PRO A 100 -1.22 -24.07 4.71
N LYS A 101 -1.06 -24.97 3.74
CA LYS A 101 -0.53 -24.60 2.43
C LYS A 101 -1.51 -23.64 1.76
N ALA A 102 -1.16 -22.37 1.72
CA ALA A 102 -1.91 -21.41 0.91
C ALA A 102 -1.66 -21.75 -0.57
N ALA A 103 -2.72 -21.91 -1.34
CA ALA A 103 -2.59 -21.98 -2.79
C ALA A 103 -1.92 -20.66 -3.26
N ARG A 104 -0.73 -20.74 -3.81
CA ARG A 104 -0.03 -19.59 -4.41
C ARG A 104 -0.78 -19.20 -5.69
N ARG A 105 -1.89 -18.52 -5.55
CA ARG A 105 -2.49 -17.81 -6.69
C ARG A 105 -1.61 -16.60 -6.93
N LEU A 106 -0.80 -16.64 -7.98
CA LEU A 106 -0.17 -15.42 -8.48
C LEU A 106 -1.32 -14.47 -8.84
N PRO A 107 -1.40 -13.29 -8.23
CA PRO A 107 -2.44 -12.33 -8.57
C PRO A 107 -2.27 -12.01 -10.06
N LYS A 108 -3.30 -12.26 -10.88
CA LYS A 108 -3.29 -11.86 -12.28
C LYS A 108 -3.21 -10.32 -12.33
N PRO A 109 -2.37 -9.72 -13.17
CA PRO A 109 -2.39 -8.29 -13.41
C PRO A 109 -3.77 -7.89 -13.95
N LEU A 110 -4.16 -6.64 -13.79
CA LEU A 110 -5.27 -6.04 -14.53
C LEU A 110 -4.85 -5.86 -15.98
N GLY A 111 -5.78 -5.91 -16.91
CA GLY A 111 -5.50 -5.52 -18.30
C GLY A 111 -5.11 -4.03 -18.41
N VAL A 112 -4.42 -3.67 -19.48
CA VAL A 112 -4.07 -2.27 -19.76
C VAL A 112 -5.33 -1.43 -19.85
N ASP A 113 -6.33 -1.89 -20.61
CA ASP A 113 -7.61 -1.20 -20.81
C ASP A 113 -8.37 -0.99 -19.49
N ASP A 114 -8.33 -1.97 -18.58
CA ASP A 114 -8.91 -1.86 -17.24
C ASP A 114 -8.20 -0.77 -16.41
N CYS A 115 -6.87 -0.73 -16.47
CA CYS A 115 -6.08 0.30 -15.76
C CYS A 115 -6.38 1.70 -16.32
N GLU A 116 -6.53 1.83 -17.63
CA GLU A 116 -6.92 3.08 -18.29
C GLU A 116 -8.34 3.50 -17.94
N ALA A 117 -9.28 2.55 -17.96
CA ALA A 117 -10.65 2.82 -17.56
C ALA A 117 -10.75 3.31 -16.11
N LEU A 118 -9.95 2.76 -15.19
CA LEU A 118 -9.86 3.23 -13.80
C LEU A 118 -9.37 4.68 -13.70
N ILE A 119 -8.47 5.11 -14.58
CA ILE A 119 -7.91 6.46 -14.60
C ILE A 119 -8.89 7.45 -15.26
N GLU A 120 -9.43 7.09 -16.41
CA GLU A 120 -10.18 8.03 -17.26
C GLU A 120 -11.67 8.07 -16.94
N ARG A 121 -12.29 6.92 -16.67
CA ARG A 121 -13.76 6.83 -16.49
C ARG A 121 -14.19 6.97 -15.05
N GLY A 122 -13.30 6.66 -14.10
CA GLY A 122 -13.58 6.79 -12.69
C GLY A 122 -13.61 8.25 -12.25
N GLY A 123 -14.72 8.97 -12.45
CA GLY A 123 -14.88 10.36 -12.04
C GLY A 123 -15.22 11.29 -13.21
N ARG A 124 -16.16 10.88 -14.07
CA ARG A 124 -16.78 11.85 -14.99
C ARG A 124 -17.58 12.85 -14.16
N VAL A 125 -17.08 14.07 -14.12
CA VAL A 125 -17.80 15.22 -13.56
C VAL A 125 -18.95 15.54 -14.50
N GLY A 126 -20.18 15.47 -14.01
CA GLY A 126 -21.32 16.05 -14.71
C GLY A 126 -21.13 17.57 -14.80
N ALA A 127 -21.57 18.19 -15.87
CA ALA A 127 -21.41 19.62 -16.13
C ALA A 127 -22.02 20.56 -15.05
N THR A 128 -22.69 20.01 -14.04
CA THR A 128 -23.36 20.69 -12.92
C THR A 128 -22.68 20.50 -11.57
N GLU A 129 -21.55 19.75 -11.50
CA GLU A 129 -20.88 19.48 -10.24
C GLU A 129 -19.92 20.62 -9.88
N GLY A 130 -20.05 21.11 -8.64
CA GLY A 130 -19.29 22.28 -8.18
C GLY A 130 -17.78 21.97 -8.00
N ARG A 131 -16.97 23.04 -7.89
CA ARG A 131 -15.49 23.04 -7.75
C ARG A 131 -14.89 21.96 -6.85
N ARG A 132 -15.60 21.53 -5.80
CA ARG A 132 -15.12 20.48 -4.88
C ARG A 132 -15.16 19.08 -5.51
N GLU A 133 -16.11 18.80 -6.36
CA GLU A 133 -16.19 17.51 -7.05
C GLU A 133 -15.13 17.43 -8.16
N GLU A 134 -14.87 18.55 -8.81
CA GLU A 134 -13.74 18.67 -9.74
C GLU A 134 -12.40 18.40 -9.03
N GLU A 135 -12.14 19.06 -7.89
CA GLU A 135 -10.94 18.80 -7.08
C GLU A 135 -10.83 17.33 -6.66
N ARG A 136 -11.96 16.71 -6.27
CA ARG A 136 -12.02 15.29 -5.92
C ARG A 136 -11.64 14.41 -7.11
N THR A 137 -12.20 14.69 -8.28
CA THR A 137 -11.95 13.92 -9.50
C THR A 137 -10.48 14.02 -9.91
N LEU A 138 -9.91 15.22 -9.88
CA LEU A 138 -8.48 15.46 -10.19
C LEU A 138 -7.56 14.77 -9.17
N ARG A 139 -7.90 14.85 -7.88
CA ARG A 139 -7.19 14.13 -6.81
C ARG A 139 -7.19 12.63 -7.07
N ASP A 140 -8.35 12.07 -7.34
CA ASP A 140 -8.55 10.64 -7.48
C ASP A 140 -7.85 10.11 -8.74
N ARG A 141 -7.81 10.92 -9.81
CA ARG A 141 -7.04 10.62 -11.02
C ARG A 141 -5.53 10.63 -10.72
N ALA A 142 -5.01 11.67 -10.10
CA ALA A 142 -3.61 11.78 -9.74
C ALA A 142 -3.15 10.62 -8.83
N LEU A 143 -4.01 10.21 -7.90
CA LEU A 143 -3.76 9.09 -6.99
C LEU A 143 -3.61 7.77 -7.76
N VAL A 144 -4.52 7.47 -8.71
CA VAL A 144 -4.45 6.23 -9.51
C VAL A 144 -3.25 6.27 -10.46
N GLU A 145 -2.94 7.42 -11.06
CA GLU A 145 -1.73 7.61 -11.88
C GLU A 145 -0.45 7.33 -11.08
N LEU A 146 -0.35 7.74 -9.81
CA LEU A 146 0.81 7.42 -8.98
C LEU A 146 0.89 5.94 -8.61
N LEU A 147 -0.25 5.28 -8.38
CA LEU A 147 -0.27 3.85 -8.06
C LEU A 147 0.09 2.97 -9.26
N TYR A 148 -0.42 3.29 -10.44
CA TYR A 148 -0.23 2.51 -11.65
C TYR A 148 0.88 3.08 -12.55
N GLY A 149 0.93 4.39 -12.78
CA GLY A 149 1.93 5.01 -13.66
C GLY A 149 3.32 5.13 -13.02
N ALA A 150 3.42 5.35 -11.70
CA ALA A 150 4.69 5.42 -10.98
C ALA A 150 4.93 4.22 -10.04
N GLY A 151 4.01 3.29 -9.94
CA GLY A 151 4.16 2.06 -9.17
C GLY A 151 4.36 2.25 -7.67
N LEU A 152 3.85 3.32 -7.06
CA LEU A 152 4.02 3.59 -5.63
C LEU A 152 3.30 2.56 -4.75
N ARG A 153 3.87 2.26 -3.58
CA ARG A 153 3.13 1.54 -2.53
C ARG A 153 2.07 2.47 -1.94
N VAL A 154 0.92 1.92 -1.58
CA VAL A 154 -0.16 2.72 -0.97
C VAL A 154 0.28 3.47 0.31
N SER A 155 1.15 2.87 1.10
CA SER A 155 1.71 3.51 2.30
C SER A 155 2.63 4.70 1.98
N GLU A 156 3.41 4.59 0.91
CA GLU A 156 4.24 5.66 0.39
C GLU A 156 3.36 6.80 -0.15
N LEU A 157 2.38 6.46 -0.98
CA LEU A 157 1.44 7.41 -1.56
C LEU A 157 0.72 8.26 -0.50
N VAL A 158 0.15 7.64 0.53
CA VAL A 158 -0.59 8.38 1.58
C VAL A 158 0.32 9.18 2.50
N ALA A 159 1.62 8.85 2.55
CA ALA A 159 2.60 9.57 3.35
C ALA A 159 3.11 10.85 2.69
N LEU A 160 2.94 11.00 1.36
CA LEU A 160 3.46 12.14 0.59
C LEU A 160 2.94 13.48 1.09
N ASP A 161 3.84 14.44 1.15
CA ASP A 161 3.56 15.86 1.29
C ASP A 161 3.76 16.58 -0.04
N VAL A 162 3.24 17.80 -0.17
CA VAL A 162 3.41 18.61 -1.40
C VAL A 162 4.88 18.84 -1.71
N ARG A 163 5.71 19.04 -0.67
CA ARG A 163 7.17 19.26 -0.78
C ARG A 163 7.94 18.04 -1.31
N ASP A 164 7.33 16.85 -1.31
CA ASP A 164 7.97 15.62 -1.77
C ASP A 164 7.85 15.45 -3.28
N VAL A 165 7.15 16.35 -3.96
CA VAL A 165 6.90 16.32 -5.41
C VAL A 165 7.65 17.45 -6.09
N ASP A 166 8.57 17.11 -6.99
CA ASP A 166 9.18 18.04 -7.92
C ASP A 166 8.64 17.80 -9.34
N LEU A 167 7.69 18.65 -9.75
CA LEU A 167 7.09 18.57 -11.09
C LEU A 167 8.07 18.99 -12.20
N ARG A 168 9.10 19.79 -11.89
CA ARG A 168 10.11 20.22 -12.87
C ARG A 168 11.13 19.12 -13.10
N ALA A 169 11.70 18.57 -12.02
CA ALA A 169 12.62 17.45 -12.08
C ALA A 169 11.92 16.14 -12.47
N ARG A 170 10.59 16.08 -12.46
CA ARG A 170 9.79 14.88 -12.69
C ARG A 170 10.10 13.78 -11.68
N GLU A 171 10.10 14.13 -10.40
CA GLU A 171 10.51 13.26 -9.31
C GLU A 171 9.54 13.31 -8.15
N VAL A 172 9.38 12.17 -7.47
CA VAL A 172 8.69 12.05 -6.19
C VAL A 172 9.61 11.38 -5.18
N ARG A 173 9.83 12.04 -4.05
CA ARG A 173 10.61 11.52 -2.94
C ARG A 173 9.72 10.68 -2.04
N VAL A 174 10.09 9.42 -1.80
CA VAL A 174 9.32 8.49 -0.97
C VAL A 174 10.20 7.84 0.08
N TRP A 175 9.60 7.52 1.22
CA TRP A 175 10.26 6.82 2.32
C TRP A 175 9.77 5.38 2.41
N GLY A 176 10.70 4.45 2.29
CA GLY A 176 10.46 3.02 2.41
C GLY A 176 10.53 2.51 3.85
N LYS A 177 10.49 1.20 4.00
CA LYS A 177 10.65 0.53 5.30
C LYS A 177 12.02 0.88 5.92
N GLY A 178 11.98 1.27 7.21
CA GLY A 178 13.20 1.67 7.95
C GLY A 178 13.67 3.10 7.67
N GLY A 179 12.81 3.98 7.13
CA GLY A 179 13.15 5.38 6.86
C GLY A 179 14.10 5.60 5.67
N LYS A 180 14.31 4.58 4.85
CA LYS A 180 15.15 4.71 3.66
C LYS A 180 14.42 5.55 2.60
N GLU A 181 15.05 6.65 2.21
CA GLU A 181 14.57 7.52 1.16
C GLU A 181 14.94 6.94 -0.22
N ARG A 182 14.03 7.12 -1.19
CA ARG A 182 14.33 6.92 -2.60
C ARG A 182 13.55 7.91 -3.46
N ILE A 183 14.10 8.22 -4.61
CA ILE A 183 13.45 9.00 -5.66
C ILE A 183 12.72 8.03 -6.60
N VAL A 184 11.49 8.38 -6.96
CA VAL A 184 10.69 7.67 -7.96
C VAL A 184 10.46 8.63 -9.12
N PRO A 185 10.82 8.25 -10.36
CA PRO A 185 10.57 9.08 -11.54
C PRO A 185 9.06 9.25 -11.75
N LEU A 186 8.68 10.46 -12.17
CA LEU A 186 7.28 10.85 -12.39
C LEU A 186 7.02 10.88 -13.90
N PRO A 187 6.31 9.87 -14.44
CA PRO A 187 5.94 9.85 -15.85
C PRO A 187 5.06 11.04 -16.23
N SER A 188 5.04 11.39 -17.52
CA SER A 188 4.33 12.57 -18.03
C SER A 188 2.86 12.60 -17.64
N ALA A 189 2.15 11.47 -17.76
CA ALA A 189 0.73 11.38 -17.41
C ALA A 189 0.49 11.63 -15.90
N ALA A 190 1.34 11.06 -15.04
CA ALA A 190 1.26 11.26 -13.59
C ALA A 190 1.63 12.70 -13.20
N ARG A 191 2.64 13.31 -13.85
CA ARG A 191 3.01 14.71 -13.66
C ARG A 191 1.85 15.65 -13.99
N GLU A 192 1.19 15.43 -15.12
CA GLU A 192 0.06 16.27 -15.55
C GLU A 192 -1.15 16.12 -14.65
N ALA A 193 -1.47 14.89 -14.25
CA ALA A 193 -2.55 14.66 -13.31
C ALA A 193 -2.28 15.32 -11.95
N LEU A 194 -1.05 15.27 -11.47
CA LEU A 194 -0.64 15.98 -10.25
C LEU A 194 -0.67 17.49 -10.40
N ALA A 195 -0.20 18.02 -11.51
CA ALA A 195 -0.21 19.46 -11.78
C ALA A 195 -1.65 20.01 -11.77
N ALA A 196 -2.57 19.33 -12.48
CA ALA A 196 -3.98 19.71 -12.50
C ALA A 196 -4.63 19.66 -11.10
N TYR A 197 -4.31 18.61 -10.32
CA TYR A 197 -4.82 18.49 -8.95
C TYR A 197 -4.27 19.59 -8.03
N LEU A 198 -2.96 19.86 -8.09
CA LEU A 198 -2.34 20.91 -7.27
C LEU A 198 -2.84 22.30 -7.62
N ASP A 199 -3.14 22.53 -8.89
CA ASP A 199 -3.70 23.80 -9.37
C ASP A 199 -5.13 23.99 -8.83
N ALA A 200 -5.98 22.98 -8.92
CA ALA A 200 -7.33 23.01 -8.34
C ALA A 200 -7.28 23.27 -6.81
N ARG A 201 -6.32 22.70 -6.10
CA ARG A 201 -6.11 22.95 -4.66
C ARG A 201 -5.68 24.38 -4.36
N ARG A 202 -4.79 24.99 -5.15
CA ARG A 202 -4.40 26.39 -4.98
C ARG A 202 -5.59 27.31 -5.12
N HIS A 203 -6.41 27.10 -6.13
CA HIS A 203 -7.65 27.88 -6.36
C HIS A 203 -8.67 27.68 -5.23
N ALA A 204 -8.65 26.56 -4.52
CA ALA A 204 -9.46 26.34 -3.33
C ALA A 204 -8.86 26.90 -2.02
N GLY A 205 -7.69 27.56 -2.08
CA GLY A 205 -6.99 28.11 -0.92
C GLY A 205 -6.39 27.08 0.03
N VAL A 206 -6.18 25.84 -0.44
CA VAL A 206 -5.68 24.73 0.37
C VAL A 206 -4.18 24.56 0.13
N LEU A 207 -3.37 25.14 0.98
CA LEU A 207 -1.89 25.04 0.96
C LEU A 207 -1.33 24.00 1.95
N ALA A 208 -2.18 23.10 2.45
CA ALA A 208 -1.79 22.16 3.50
C ALA A 208 -0.81 21.08 3.02
N GLU A 209 0.01 20.62 3.97
CA GLU A 209 1.14 19.74 3.74
C GLU A 209 0.85 18.36 3.11
N PRO A 210 -0.21 17.58 3.51
CA PRO A 210 -0.40 16.29 2.88
C PRO A 210 -0.77 16.45 1.41
N LEU A 211 -0.04 15.76 0.53
CA LEU A 211 -0.32 15.77 -0.91
C LEU A 211 -1.77 15.35 -1.19
N PHE A 212 -2.22 14.28 -0.56
CA PHE A 212 -3.60 13.80 -0.69
C PHE A 212 -4.37 13.98 0.61
N SER A 213 -5.46 14.75 0.54
CA SER A 213 -6.33 15.03 1.67
C SER A 213 -7.75 14.48 1.46
N ALA A 214 -8.39 14.11 2.58
CA ALA A 214 -9.81 13.77 2.60
C ALA A 214 -10.63 15.06 2.47
N LEU A 215 -11.36 15.20 1.38
CA LEU A 215 -12.33 16.30 1.20
C LEU A 215 -13.55 16.03 2.07
N ARG A 216 -13.69 16.72 3.18
CA ARG A 216 -14.85 16.59 4.07
C ARG A 216 -16.09 17.22 3.44
N GLY A 217 -17.27 16.65 3.75
CA GLY A 217 -18.57 17.02 3.15
C GLY A 217 -18.99 18.47 3.32
N ARG A 218 -20.13 18.83 2.70
CA ARG A 218 -20.76 20.16 2.75
C ARG A 218 -20.86 20.67 4.19
N GLY A 219 -20.36 21.89 4.45
CA GLY A 219 -20.46 22.55 5.77
C GLY A 219 -19.18 22.60 6.60
N ALA A 220 -18.11 21.91 6.25
CA ALA A 220 -16.83 22.08 6.94
C ALA A 220 -16.19 23.42 6.56
N ARG A 221 -15.81 24.23 7.57
CA ARG A 221 -15.09 25.51 7.34
C ARG A 221 -13.80 25.23 6.55
N PRO A 222 -13.42 26.08 5.57
CA PRO A 222 -12.20 25.89 4.76
C PRO A 222 -10.92 25.73 5.60
N ALA A 223 -10.83 26.42 6.71
CA ALA A 223 -9.70 26.37 7.67
C ALA A 223 -9.70 25.12 8.56
N ALA A 224 -10.79 24.33 8.60
CA ALA A 224 -10.88 23.13 9.44
C ALA A 224 -10.26 21.92 8.73
N ARG A 225 -8.98 22.04 8.37
CA ARG A 225 -8.01 20.96 8.34
C ARG A 225 -8.12 19.95 7.21
N THR A 226 -7.17 20.04 6.34
CA THR A 226 -6.77 18.94 5.46
C THR A 226 -6.34 17.74 6.27
N VAL A 227 -7.25 16.78 6.44
CA VAL A 227 -6.92 15.48 7.03
C VAL A 227 -6.27 14.64 5.95
N ARG A 228 -5.06 14.16 6.20
CA ARG A 228 -4.34 13.23 5.32
C ARG A 228 -5.23 12.03 4.96
N LEU A 229 -5.23 11.67 3.69
CA LEU A 229 -5.94 10.49 3.20
C LEU A 229 -5.32 9.23 3.78
N GLY A 230 -6.13 8.32 4.31
CA GLY A 230 -5.67 7.05 4.86
C GLY A 230 -5.68 5.91 3.83
N VAL A 231 -4.95 4.84 4.12
CA VAL A 231 -4.92 3.63 3.27
C VAL A 231 -6.32 3.04 3.05
N ARG A 232 -7.20 3.13 4.05
CA ARG A 232 -8.60 2.67 3.93
C ARG A 232 -9.40 3.52 2.94
N ASP A 233 -9.15 4.83 2.93
CA ASP A 233 -9.81 5.74 2.01
C ASP A 233 -9.40 5.48 0.57
N VAL A 234 -8.09 5.23 0.34
CA VAL A 234 -7.58 4.83 -0.98
C VAL A 234 -8.23 3.54 -1.47
N ARG A 235 -8.36 2.52 -0.61
CA ARG A 235 -9.03 1.27 -0.98
C ARG A 235 -10.52 1.49 -1.32
N ARG A 236 -11.22 2.31 -0.54
CA ARG A 236 -12.62 2.67 -0.81
C ARG A 236 -12.76 3.42 -2.14
N LEU A 237 -11.87 4.38 -2.39
CA LEU A 237 -11.80 5.13 -3.63
C LEU A 237 -11.60 4.20 -4.84
N LEU A 238 -10.62 3.29 -4.78
CA LEU A 238 -10.37 2.34 -5.85
C LEU A 238 -11.57 1.44 -6.12
N ARG A 239 -12.27 1.00 -5.07
CA ARG A 239 -13.51 0.22 -5.23
C ARG A 239 -14.62 1.02 -5.93
N THR A 240 -14.80 2.29 -5.57
CA THR A 240 -15.76 3.16 -6.25
C THR A 240 -15.40 3.34 -7.71
N ARG A 241 -14.13 3.63 -8.03
CA ARG A 241 -13.66 3.76 -9.39
C ARG A 241 -13.78 2.46 -10.21
N GLN A 242 -13.51 1.32 -9.58
CA GLN A 242 -13.72 0.01 -10.19
C GLN A 242 -15.15 -0.16 -10.69
N LEU A 243 -16.13 0.17 -9.85
CA LEU A 243 -17.56 0.09 -10.20
C LEU A 243 -17.91 1.08 -11.31
N GLN A 244 -17.45 2.33 -11.24
CA GLN A 244 -17.67 3.36 -12.23
C GLN A 244 -17.06 3.04 -13.60
N ALA A 245 -15.89 2.41 -13.59
CA ALA A 245 -15.17 2.00 -14.78
C ALA A 245 -15.70 0.69 -15.41
N GLY A 246 -16.56 -0.05 -14.70
CA GLY A 246 -17.08 -1.34 -15.16
C GLY A 246 -16.01 -2.46 -15.13
N VAL A 247 -14.96 -2.32 -14.31
CA VAL A 247 -13.90 -3.33 -14.20
C VAL A 247 -14.38 -4.49 -13.33
N ALA A 248 -14.45 -5.68 -13.91
CA ALA A 248 -14.99 -6.88 -13.26
C ALA A 248 -14.05 -7.39 -12.14
N ASP A 249 -12.78 -7.30 -12.36
CA ASP A 249 -11.72 -7.78 -11.47
C ASP A 249 -11.53 -6.89 -10.25
N ALA A 250 -11.27 -7.50 -9.07
CA ALA A 250 -11.05 -6.74 -7.83
C ALA A 250 -9.83 -5.83 -7.95
N VAL A 251 -10.01 -4.54 -7.70
CA VAL A 251 -8.96 -3.52 -7.78
C VAL A 251 -8.49 -3.15 -6.37
N HIS A 252 -7.18 -3.28 -6.15
CA HIS A 252 -6.54 -2.84 -4.91
C HIS A 252 -5.10 -2.35 -5.20
N PRO A 253 -4.49 -1.55 -4.31
CA PRO A 253 -3.20 -0.90 -4.59
C PRO A 253 -2.07 -1.84 -5.01
N HIS A 254 -1.97 -3.02 -4.37
CA HIS A 254 -0.94 -4.00 -4.72
C HIS A 254 -1.15 -4.59 -6.11
N ARG A 255 -2.41 -4.76 -6.55
CA ARG A 255 -2.69 -5.26 -7.89
C ARG A 255 -2.32 -4.22 -8.96
N LEU A 256 -2.63 -2.94 -8.75
CA LEU A 256 -2.19 -1.86 -9.65
C LEU A 256 -0.68 -1.81 -9.79
N ARG A 257 0.05 -1.88 -8.67
CA ARG A 257 1.51 -1.93 -8.68
C ARG A 257 2.06 -3.20 -9.35
N HIS A 258 1.40 -4.34 -9.17
CA HIS A 258 1.76 -5.57 -9.87
C HIS A 258 1.51 -5.45 -11.37
N SER A 259 0.37 -4.89 -11.79
CA SER A 259 0.07 -4.59 -13.19
C SER A 259 1.10 -3.65 -13.81
N TYR A 260 1.51 -2.61 -13.10
CA TYR A 260 2.61 -1.73 -13.52
C TYR A 260 3.89 -2.51 -13.85
N ALA A 261 4.32 -3.38 -12.92
CA ALA A 261 5.54 -4.16 -13.11
C ALA A 261 5.42 -5.14 -14.29
N THR A 262 4.27 -5.83 -14.39
CA THR A 262 4.02 -6.81 -15.46
C THR A 262 3.95 -6.14 -16.83
N HIS A 263 3.21 -5.02 -16.93
CA HIS A 263 3.11 -4.30 -18.20
C HIS A 263 4.45 -3.73 -18.69
N LEU A 264 5.29 -3.22 -17.77
CA LEU A 264 6.65 -2.83 -18.15
C LEU A 264 7.47 -4.01 -18.69
N LEU A 265 7.37 -5.17 -18.02
CA LEU A 265 8.07 -6.38 -18.46
C LEU A 265 7.58 -6.86 -19.83
N ASP A 266 6.27 -6.94 -20.02
CA ASP A 266 5.63 -7.36 -21.28
C ASP A 266 5.98 -6.44 -22.44
N MET A 267 6.27 -5.18 -22.17
CA MET A 267 6.67 -4.18 -23.16
C MET A 267 8.19 -4.10 -23.36
N GLY A 268 8.96 -5.01 -22.73
CA GLY A 268 10.39 -5.17 -22.98
C GLY A 268 11.32 -4.39 -22.04
N ALA A 269 10.81 -3.84 -20.94
CA ALA A 269 11.68 -3.27 -19.91
C ALA A 269 12.46 -4.38 -19.20
N ASP A 270 13.74 -4.18 -18.93
CA ASP A 270 14.54 -5.16 -18.22
C ASP A 270 14.16 -5.29 -16.75
N LEU A 271 14.31 -6.49 -16.18
CA LEU A 271 13.88 -6.82 -14.83
C LEU A 271 14.60 -5.97 -13.77
N ARG A 272 15.85 -5.59 -14.00
CA ARG A 272 16.65 -4.78 -13.08
C ARG A 272 16.09 -3.36 -12.98
N SER A 273 15.83 -2.72 -14.11
CA SER A 273 15.18 -1.40 -14.16
C SER A 273 13.82 -1.41 -13.47
N ILE A 274 13.02 -2.47 -13.67
CA ILE A 274 11.73 -2.63 -12.98
C ILE A 274 11.92 -2.77 -11.47
N GLN A 275 12.90 -3.55 -11.01
CA GLN A 275 13.20 -3.71 -9.58
C GLN A 275 13.65 -2.40 -8.94
N GLU A 276 14.45 -1.61 -9.66
CA GLU A 276 14.89 -0.28 -9.23
C GLU A 276 13.70 0.68 -9.11
N LEU A 277 12.85 0.78 -10.15
CA LEU A 277 11.61 1.56 -10.12
C LEU A 277 10.70 1.19 -8.93
N LEU A 278 10.60 -0.10 -8.65
CA LEU A 278 9.80 -0.60 -7.54
C LEU A 278 10.46 -0.44 -6.17
N GLY A 279 11.77 -0.19 -6.09
CA GLY A 279 12.50 -0.07 -4.83
C GLY A 279 12.49 -1.40 -4.05
N HIS A 280 12.93 -2.50 -4.66
CA HIS A 280 13.15 -3.76 -3.99
C HIS A 280 14.42 -3.70 -3.14
N ALA A 281 14.28 -3.89 -1.83
CA ALA A 281 15.33 -3.70 -0.82
C ALA A 281 16.42 -4.80 -0.79
N SER A 282 16.48 -5.72 -1.75
CA SER A 282 17.39 -6.87 -1.68
C SER A 282 18.77 -6.65 -2.30
N LEU A 283 19.04 -5.50 -2.88
CA LEU A 283 20.41 -5.14 -3.27
C LEU A 283 20.92 -4.06 -2.32
N SER A 284 21.83 -4.47 -1.46
CA SER A 284 22.56 -3.63 -0.53
C SER A 284 23.34 -2.58 -1.32
N THR A 285 22.81 -1.39 -1.40
CA THR A 285 23.60 -0.15 -1.46
C THR A 285 22.64 1.03 -1.51
N THR A 286 22.92 2.03 -0.72
CA THR A 286 22.40 3.39 -0.84
C THR A 286 22.97 3.97 -2.15
N GLN A 287 22.50 3.49 -3.29
CA GLN A 287 22.78 4.18 -4.56
C GLN A 287 21.98 5.47 -4.52
N LYS A 288 22.67 6.57 -4.33
CA LYS A 288 22.16 7.90 -4.63
C LYS A 288 21.74 7.85 -6.10
N TYR A 289 20.44 7.93 -6.36
CA TYR A 289 19.95 8.13 -7.72
C TYR A 289 20.56 9.44 -8.22
N THR A 290 21.43 9.36 -9.20
CA THR A 290 21.93 10.53 -9.93
C THR A 290 20.86 10.94 -10.93
N ALA A 291 20.87 12.21 -11.35
CA ALA A 291 19.94 12.69 -12.39
C ALA A 291 19.99 11.81 -13.66
N VAL A 292 21.14 11.27 -13.99
CA VAL A 292 21.36 10.34 -15.11
C VAL A 292 20.57 9.04 -14.94
N SER A 293 20.47 8.50 -13.73
CA SER A 293 19.71 7.26 -13.48
C SER A 293 18.19 7.48 -13.57
N VAL A 294 17.70 8.65 -13.15
CA VAL A 294 16.28 9.01 -13.26
C VAL A 294 15.88 9.19 -14.73
N GLU A 295 16.71 9.88 -15.52
CA GLU A 295 16.48 10.05 -16.94
C GLU A 295 16.48 8.71 -17.69
N HIS A 296 17.38 7.79 -17.35
CA HIS A 296 17.39 6.45 -17.89
C HIS A 296 16.09 5.70 -17.57
N LEU A 297 15.63 5.74 -16.31
CA LEU A 297 14.39 5.10 -15.89
C LEU A 297 13.15 5.71 -16.57
N LEU A 298 13.13 7.03 -16.78
CA LEU A 298 12.06 7.67 -17.56
C LEU A 298 12.07 7.25 -19.02
N ARG A 299 13.24 7.10 -19.64
CA ARG A 299 13.35 6.58 -21.01
C ARG A 299 12.83 5.14 -21.10
N VAL A 300 13.18 4.28 -20.16
CA VAL A 300 12.65 2.90 -20.09
C VAL A 300 11.13 2.93 -19.94
N TYR A 301 10.59 3.78 -19.06
CA TYR A 301 9.16 3.95 -18.90
C TYR A 301 8.50 4.44 -20.20
N ASP A 302 9.00 5.54 -20.77
CA ASP A 302 8.43 6.16 -21.97
C ASP A 302 8.48 5.21 -23.18
N ALA A 303 9.47 4.32 -23.25
CA ALA A 303 9.56 3.27 -24.29
C ALA A 303 8.63 2.08 -24.06
N ALA A 304 8.41 1.69 -22.80
CA ALA A 304 7.79 0.43 -22.45
C ALA A 304 6.38 0.55 -21.83
N HIS A 305 6.04 1.65 -21.14
CA HIS A 305 4.77 1.69 -20.43
C HIS A 305 3.60 2.09 -21.34
N PRO A 306 2.43 1.41 -21.27
CA PRO A 306 1.27 1.72 -22.13
C PRO A 306 0.83 3.19 -22.04
N ARG A 307 0.84 3.78 -20.85
CA ARG A 307 0.46 5.20 -20.63
C ARG A 307 1.37 6.22 -21.30
N ALA A 308 2.61 5.87 -21.61
CA ALA A 308 3.49 6.76 -22.35
C ALA A 308 3.13 6.83 -23.85
N ARG A 309 2.65 5.71 -24.42
CA ARG A 309 2.35 5.57 -25.86
C ARG A 309 1.03 6.21 -26.28
N LEU A 310 0.07 6.38 -25.37
CA LEU A 310 -1.26 6.94 -25.67
C LEU A 310 -1.25 8.42 -26.08
N ARG A 311 -0.14 9.10 -25.96
CA ARG A 311 -0.03 10.55 -26.24
C ARG A 311 0.60 10.92 -27.57
N THR A 312 1.08 9.97 -28.34
CA THR A 312 1.45 10.26 -29.72
C THR A 312 0.14 10.39 -30.52
N PRO A 313 -0.29 11.57 -30.96
CA PRO A 313 -1.39 11.67 -31.89
C PRO A 313 -0.97 10.83 -33.09
N LYS A 314 -1.81 9.88 -33.50
CA LYS A 314 -1.65 9.26 -34.81
C LYS A 314 -1.62 10.42 -35.80
N GLY A 315 -0.41 10.77 -36.25
CA GLY A 315 -0.23 11.74 -37.30
C GLY A 315 -1.08 11.28 -38.47
N GLY A 316 -2.05 12.11 -38.83
CA GLY A 316 -2.86 11.89 -39.99
C GLY A 316 -1.92 11.77 -41.18
N ALA A 317 -1.80 10.57 -41.72
CA ALA A 317 -1.33 10.41 -43.09
C ALA A 317 -2.42 11.00 -43.97
N ARG A 318 -2.09 12.13 -44.59
CA ARG A 318 -2.75 12.57 -45.84
C ARG A 318 -2.05 11.87 -47.00
#